data_2e92f4297dddbf638e28f62477b33f45
#
_entry.id   2e92f4297dddbf638e28f62477b33f45
#
_cell.length_a   1.000
_cell.length_b   1.000
_cell.length_c   1.000
_cell.angle_alpha   90.00
_cell.angle_beta   90.00
_cell.angle_gamma   90.00
#
_symmetry.space_group_name_H-M   'P 1'
#
loop_
_entity.id
_entity.type
_entity.pdbx_description
1 polymer ?
#
loop_
_entity_poly.entity_id
_entity_poly.type
_entity_poly.pdbx_seq_one_letter_code
_entity_poly.pdbx_strand_id
1 'polypeptide(L)'
;MTIPWRILAAGLLFLAGAAAQCGAVELKISRDALERTLKLQLFSGPGGRYYLKGNAQSACSIYAENPRLRFAGDRIVVQVKTHARLGKSVGGACLGLTLALPAEVSLAPDGEGETIGFRDARVDRVSDHEELNFVLTPFLSKQVPSAMKVNAADLFRKALEGSTASSGYKVTLERLKIHSIQIEGDALVVDADGDLSVK
;
A
#
# COMPACT_ATOMS: atom_id res chain seq x y z
N MET A 1 17.80 30.35 77.68
CA MET A 1 17.41 29.05 77.13
C MET A 1 17.27 29.27 75.64
N THR A 2 18.28 28.94 74.87
CA THR A 2 18.36 29.20 73.39
C THR A 2 18.29 27.91 72.65
N ILE A 3 17.32 27.79 71.77
CA ILE A 3 17.14 26.65 70.88
C ILE A 3 17.68 27.02 69.48
N PRO A 4 18.63 26.27 68.86
CA PRO A 4 19.12 26.57 67.53
C PRO A 4 18.27 25.83 66.49
N TRP A 5 17.75 26.60 65.57
CA TRP A 5 17.02 26.14 64.41
C TRP A 5 17.99 25.61 63.37
N ARG A 6 17.97 24.29 63.16
CA ARG A 6 18.70 23.65 62.06
C ARG A 6 17.86 23.71 60.80
N ILE A 7 18.29 24.48 59.81
CA ILE A 7 17.73 24.58 58.46
C ILE A 7 18.16 23.35 57.73
N LEU A 8 17.21 22.48 57.43
CA LEU A 8 17.34 21.38 56.45
C LEU A 8 17.12 21.94 55.04
N ALA A 9 18.19 22.14 54.28
CA ALA A 9 18.15 22.44 52.85
C ALA A 9 17.89 21.13 52.08
N ALA A 10 16.65 20.93 51.69
CA ALA A 10 16.26 19.85 50.75
C ALA A 10 16.60 20.29 49.33
N GLY A 11 17.70 19.76 48.79
CA GLY A 11 18.07 19.93 47.39
C GLY A 11 17.09 19.17 46.48
N LEU A 12 16.24 19.91 45.82
CA LEU A 12 15.42 19.37 44.71
C LEU A 12 16.33 19.16 43.48
N LEU A 13 16.77 17.92 43.28
CA LEU A 13 17.35 17.51 41.97
C LEU A 13 16.24 17.50 40.91
N PHE A 14 16.17 18.54 40.08
CA PHE A 14 15.44 18.52 38.84
C PHE A 14 16.17 17.58 37.88
N LEU A 15 15.72 16.34 37.76
CA LEU A 15 16.02 15.50 36.60
C LEU A 15 15.24 16.09 35.40
N ALA A 16 15.90 16.94 34.64
CA ALA A 16 15.44 17.30 33.29
C ALA A 16 15.60 16.06 32.41
N GLY A 17 14.57 15.21 32.40
CA GLY A 17 14.44 14.17 31.42
C GLY A 17 14.30 14.84 30.04
N ALA A 18 15.32 14.71 29.19
CA ALA A 18 15.19 15.01 27.78
C ALA A 18 14.16 14.02 27.19
N ALA A 19 12.89 14.44 27.17
CA ALA A 19 11.87 13.73 26.41
C ALA A 19 12.29 13.85 24.93
N ALA A 20 12.76 12.74 24.35
CA ALA A 20 12.91 12.63 22.92
C ALA A 20 11.52 12.92 22.33
N GLN A 21 11.37 14.08 21.71
CA GLN A 21 10.13 14.44 21.00
C GLN A 21 10.08 13.55 19.75
N CYS A 22 9.39 12.42 19.89
CA CYS A 22 8.99 11.63 18.73
C CYS A 22 8.00 12.50 17.95
N GLY A 23 8.41 12.97 16.77
CA GLY A 23 7.55 13.80 15.92
C GLY A 23 6.52 12.91 15.24
N ALA A 24 5.22 13.13 15.53
CA ALA A 24 4.15 12.51 14.79
C ALA A 24 4.18 13.03 13.34
N VAL A 25 4.13 12.13 12.38
CA VAL A 25 4.13 12.42 10.94
C VAL A 25 2.88 11.81 10.33
N GLU A 26 2.12 12.63 9.62
CA GLU A 26 0.96 12.19 8.86
C GLU A 26 1.30 12.13 7.37
N LEU A 27 1.13 10.98 6.76
CA LEU A 27 1.29 10.79 5.31
C LEU A 27 -0.07 10.52 4.66
N LYS A 28 -0.45 11.39 3.73
CA LYS A 28 -1.67 11.22 2.91
C LYS A 28 -1.32 10.66 1.54
N ILE A 29 -1.85 9.47 1.24
CA ILE A 29 -1.67 8.80 -0.04
C ILE A 29 -3.01 8.84 -0.78
N SER A 30 -3.07 9.59 -1.88
CA SER A 30 -4.29 9.68 -2.67
C SER A 30 -4.61 8.36 -3.36
N ARG A 31 -5.90 8.16 -3.66
CA ARG A 31 -6.38 7.05 -4.49
C ARG A 31 -5.59 6.92 -5.79
N ASP A 32 -5.36 8.04 -6.48
CA ASP A 32 -4.66 8.05 -7.76
C ASP A 32 -3.18 7.63 -7.63
N ALA A 33 -2.54 7.92 -6.50
CA ALA A 33 -1.18 7.46 -6.22
C ALA A 33 -1.14 5.93 -6.04
N LEU A 34 -2.08 5.36 -5.27
CA LEU A 34 -2.22 3.91 -5.11
C LEU A 34 -2.54 3.21 -6.43
N GLU A 35 -3.46 3.76 -7.22
CA GLU A 35 -3.82 3.22 -8.54
C GLU A 35 -2.62 3.25 -9.50
N ARG A 36 -1.82 4.32 -9.47
CA ARG A 36 -0.59 4.43 -10.25
C ARG A 36 0.45 3.39 -9.83
N THR A 37 0.63 3.20 -8.52
CA THR A 37 1.53 2.16 -7.99
C THR A 37 1.11 0.78 -8.49
N LEU A 38 -0.17 0.44 -8.38
CA LEU A 38 -0.70 -0.82 -8.87
C LEU A 38 -0.47 -1.01 -10.38
N LYS A 39 -0.70 0.04 -11.17
CA LYS A 39 -0.45 0.02 -12.62
C LYS A 39 1.01 -0.25 -12.95
N LEU A 40 1.92 0.43 -12.27
CA LEU A 40 3.36 0.29 -12.50
C LEU A 40 3.89 -1.08 -12.06
N GLN A 41 3.40 -1.60 -10.95
CA GLN A 41 3.91 -2.85 -10.38
C GLN A 41 3.32 -4.11 -11.04
N LEU A 42 2.06 -4.06 -11.45
CA LEU A 42 1.36 -5.25 -11.90
C LEU A 42 0.89 -5.18 -13.35
N PHE A 43 0.48 -4.00 -13.82
CA PHE A 43 -0.10 -3.80 -15.15
C PHE A 43 0.88 -3.13 -16.12
N SER A 44 2.17 -3.40 -15.98
CA SER A 44 3.24 -2.85 -16.83
C SER A 44 3.42 -3.59 -18.18
N GLY A 45 2.69 -4.66 -18.40
CA GLY A 45 2.75 -5.44 -19.64
C GLY A 45 2.17 -4.69 -20.87
N PRO A 46 2.36 -5.24 -22.09
CA PRO A 46 1.87 -4.64 -23.32
C PRO A 46 0.37 -4.33 -23.25
N GLY A 47 0.01 -3.07 -23.51
CA GLY A 47 -1.37 -2.59 -23.44
C GLY A 47 -1.92 -2.45 -22.01
N GLY A 48 -1.06 -2.36 -20.97
CA GLY A 48 -1.50 -2.24 -19.58
C GLY A 48 -2.19 -3.51 -19.07
N ARG A 49 -1.71 -4.68 -19.48
CA ARG A 49 -2.32 -5.98 -19.17
C ARG A 49 -1.47 -6.81 -18.24
N TYR A 50 -2.14 -7.56 -17.40
CA TYR A 50 -1.56 -8.64 -16.61
C TYR A 50 -2.12 -9.97 -17.07
N TYR A 51 -1.26 -10.86 -17.58
CA TYR A 51 -1.66 -12.18 -18.09
C TYR A 51 -1.67 -13.20 -16.95
N LEU A 52 -2.85 -13.74 -16.63
CA LEU A 52 -3.06 -14.79 -15.65
C LEU A 52 -2.79 -16.18 -16.28
N LYS A 53 -3.10 -16.32 -17.59
CA LYS A 53 -2.85 -17.53 -18.36
C LYS A 53 -2.49 -17.14 -19.80
N GLY A 54 -1.45 -17.75 -20.36
CA GLY A 54 -0.94 -17.42 -21.68
C GLY A 54 -0.17 -16.10 -21.72
N ASN A 55 -0.10 -15.47 -22.87
CA ASN A 55 0.56 -14.20 -23.14
C ASN A 55 -0.10 -13.49 -24.32
N ALA A 56 0.50 -12.36 -24.77
CA ALA A 56 -0.05 -11.55 -25.88
C ALA A 56 -0.16 -12.32 -27.22
N GLN A 57 0.67 -13.33 -27.43
CA GLN A 57 0.72 -14.15 -28.65
C GLN A 57 -0.13 -15.42 -28.53
N SER A 58 -0.63 -15.74 -27.34
CA SER A 58 -1.42 -16.95 -27.10
C SER A 58 -2.82 -16.81 -27.70
N ALA A 59 -3.26 -17.79 -28.50
CA ALA A 59 -4.61 -17.84 -29.03
C ALA A 59 -5.66 -17.87 -27.90
N CYS A 60 -5.46 -18.74 -26.90
CA CYS A 60 -6.25 -18.80 -25.68
C CYS A 60 -5.47 -18.12 -24.53
N SER A 61 -6.09 -17.16 -23.86
CA SER A 61 -5.44 -16.40 -22.80
C SER A 61 -6.48 -15.84 -21.82
N ILE A 62 -6.04 -15.60 -20.59
CA ILE A 62 -6.79 -14.88 -19.57
C ILE A 62 -5.93 -13.72 -19.11
N TYR A 63 -6.45 -12.50 -19.18
CA TYR A 63 -5.75 -11.31 -18.70
C TYR A 63 -6.69 -10.33 -17.99
N ALA A 64 -6.12 -9.53 -17.10
CA ALA A 64 -6.77 -8.41 -16.48
C ALA A 64 -6.17 -7.09 -16.99
N GLU A 65 -6.99 -6.05 -17.08
CA GLU A 65 -6.59 -4.72 -17.52
C GLU A 65 -7.41 -3.63 -16.81
N ASN A 66 -7.02 -2.37 -16.97
CA ASN A 66 -7.75 -1.19 -16.47
C ASN A 66 -8.06 -1.25 -14.97
N PRO A 67 -7.05 -1.43 -14.08
CA PRO A 67 -7.29 -1.39 -12.65
C PRO A 67 -7.82 -0.02 -12.24
N ARG A 68 -8.85 -0.03 -11.39
CA ARG A 68 -9.46 1.15 -10.75
C ARG A 68 -9.56 0.93 -9.27
N LEU A 69 -9.27 1.96 -8.49
CA LEU A 69 -9.42 1.95 -7.05
C LEU A 69 -10.58 2.84 -6.63
N ARG A 70 -11.28 2.41 -5.57
CA ARG A 70 -12.21 3.24 -4.81
C ARG A 70 -12.09 2.93 -3.34
N PHE A 71 -12.35 3.91 -2.51
CA PHE A 71 -12.51 3.71 -1.07
C PHE A 71 -13.97 3.42 -0.76
N ALA A 72 -14.22 2.47 0.14
CA ALA A 72 -15.55 2.04 0.56
C ALA A 72 -15.53 1.74 2.06
N GLY A 73 -15.93 2.73 2.86
CA GLY A 73 -15.79 2.68 4.33
C GLY A 73 -14.32 2.57 4.73
N ASP A 74 -14.00 1.54 5.48
CA ASP A 74 -12.64 1.20 5.95
C ASP A 74 -11.84 0.32 4.98
N ARG A 75 -12.31 0.16 3.73
CA ARG A 75 -11.73 -0.77 2.76
C ARG A 75 -11.39 -0.09 1.45
N ILE A 76 -10.37 -0.63 0.81
CA ILE A 76 -10.01 -0.30 -0.57
C ILE A 76 -10.58 -1.38 -1.48
N VAL A 77 -11.34 -0.96 -2.47
CA VAL A 77 -11.86 -1.86 -3.50
C VAL A 77 -11.09 -1.65 -4.79
N VAL A 78 -10.48 -2.72 -5.26
CA VAL A 78 -9.78 -2.77 -6.55
C VAL A 78 -10.66 -3.51 -7.55
N GLN A 79 -11.04 -2.81 -8.60
CA GLN A 79 -11.78 -3.37 -9.74
C GLN A 79 -10.85 -3.51 -10.94
N VAL A 80 -10.93 -4.62 -11.63
CA VAL A 80 -10.23 -4.87 -12.90
C VAL A 80 -11.21 -5.35 -13.96
N LYS A 81 -10.94 -5.08 -15.23
CA LYS A 81 -11.64 -5.70 -16.36
C LYS A 81 -10.90 -6.96 -16.78
N THR A 82 -11.58 -8.09 -16.71
CA THR A 82 -11.03 -9.39 -17.08
C THR A 82 -11.50 -9.80 -18.46
N HIS A 83 -10.57 -10.29 -19.26
CA HIS A 83 -10.84 -10.93 -20.55
C HIS A 83 -10.33 -12.36 -20.52
N ALA A 84 -11.19 -13.30 -20.88
CA ALA A 84 -10.85 -14.71 -20.94
C ALA A 84 -11.26 -15.30 -22.30
N ARG A 85 -10.29 -15.92 -22.97
CA ARG A 85 -10.51 -16.81 -24.11
C ARG A 85 -10.17 -18.20 -23.64
N LEU A 86 -11.22 -18.97 -23.32
CA LEU A 86 -11.15 -20.32 -22.76
C LEU A 86 -11.45 -21.34 -23.85
N GLY A 87 -10.58 -22.36 -23.98
CA GLY A 87 -10.79 -23.40 -24.98
C GLY A 87 -9.48 -24.02 -25.47
N LYS A 88 -9.55 -24.53 -26.69
CA LYS A 88 -8.44 -25.21 -27.35
C LYS A 88 -7.83 -24.33 -28.44
N SER A 89 -6.51 -24.23 -28.47
CA SER A 89 -5.81 -23.54 -29.56
C SER A 89 -5.73 -24.46 -30.79
N VAL A 90 -6.31 -24.02 -31.92
CA VAL A 90 -6.30 -24.74 -33.20
C VAL A 90 -5.99 -23.73 -34.29
N GLY A 91 -4.94 -23.99 -35.08
CA GLY A 91 -4.55 -23.12 -36.20
C GLY A 91 -4.31 -21.65 -35.83
N GLY A 92 -3.85 -21.37 -34.60
CA GLY A 92 -3.63 -20.01 -34.13
C GLY A 92 -4.88 -19.29 -33.60
N ALA A 93 -6.07 -19.91 -33.66
CA ALA A 93 -7.31 -19.41 -33.08
C ALA A 93 -7.67 -20.13 -31.79
N CYS A 94 -8.36 -19.46 -30.88
CA CYS A 94 -8.94 -20.10 -29.69
C CYS A 94 -10.35 -20.54 -29.99
N LEU A 95 -10.56 -21.85 -30.07
CA LEU A 95 -11.90 -22.44 -30.21
C LEU A 95 -12.48 -22.68 -28.82
N GLY A 96 -13.55 -21.94 -28.49
CA GLY A 96 -14.22 -22.04 -27.19
C GLY A 96 -14.95 -20.76 -26.82
N LEU A 97 -14.95 -20.44 -25.51
CA LEU A 97 -15.73 -19.35 -24.95
C LEU A 97 -14.87 -18.08 -24.82
N THR A 98 -15.45 -16.94 -25.21
CA THR A 98 -14.86 -15.61 -24.92
C THR A 98 -15.74 -14.86 -23.93
N LEU A 99 -15.14 -14.39 -22.85
CA LEU A 99 -15.78 -13.64 -21.77
C LEU A 99 -15.05 -12.31 -21.52
N ALA A 100 -15.83 -11.29 -21.18
CA ALA A 100 -15.32 -10.02 -20.67
C ALA A 100 -16.19 -9.59 -19.50
N LEU A 101 -15.63 -9.53 -18.29
CA LEU A 101 -16.38 -9.21 -17.06
C LEU A 101 -15.51 -8.45 -16.06
N PRO A 102 -16.14 -7.63 -15.20
CA PRO A 102 -15.44 -7.01 -14.09
C PRO A 102 -15.13 -8.06 -13.02
N ALA A 103 -14.01 -7.85 -12.33
CA ALA A 103 -13.66 -8.60 -11.13
C ALA A 103 -13.21 -7.62 -10.05
N GLU A 104 -13.60 -7.86 -8.82
CA GLU A 104 -13.33 -6.98 -7.68
C GLU A 104 -12.69 -7.73 -6.53
N VAL A 105 -11.81 -7.03 -5.80
CA VAL A 105 -11.31 -7.43 -4.50
C VAL A 105 -11.42 -6.28 -3.52
N SER A 106 -11.89 -6.56 -2.34
CA SER A 106 -11.96 -5.61 -1.23
C SER A 106 -10.86 -5.93 -0.22
N LEU A 107 -10.07 -4.92 0.17
CA LEU A 107 -8.86 -5.03 0.98
C LEU A 107 -8.95 -4.10 2.18
N ALA A 108 -8.56 -4.56 3.37
CA ALA A 108 -8.35 -3.69 4.51
C ALA A 108 -6.89 -3.19 4.51
N PRO A 109 -6.64 -1.89 4.65
CA PRO A 109 -5.27 -1.39 4.81
C PRO A 109 -4.69 -1.89 6.13
N ASP A 110 -3.38 -2.13 6.16
CA ASP A 110 -2.64 -2.61 7.31
C ASP A 110 -1.24 -2.03 7.34
N GLY A 111 -0.69 -1.84 8.54
CA GLY A 111 0.67 -1.33 8.74
C GLY A 111 1.53 -2.35 9.44
N GLU A 112 2.69 -2.67 8.87
CA GLU A 112 3.68 -3.55 9.46
C GLU A 112 5.06 -2.90 9.42
N GLY A 113 5.53 -2.46 10.60
CA GLY A 113 6.80 -1.75 10.72
C GLY A 113 6.80 -0.45 9.92
N GLU A 114 7.62 -0.39 8.86
CA GLU A 114 7.73 0.74 7.92
C GLU A 114 6.88 0.57 6.65
N THR A 115 6.12 -0.53 6.54
CA THR A 115 5.42 -0.90 5.31
C THR A 115 3.91 -0.73 5.44
N ILE A 116 3.32 -0.05 4.46
CA ILE A 116 1.88 -0.02 4.23
C ILE A 116 1.54 -1.26 3.41
N GLY A 117 0.72 -2.12 3.97
CA GLY A 117 0.25 -3.35 3.35
C GLY A 117 -1.27 -3.42 3.27
N PHE A 118 -1.77 -4.59 2.87
CA PHE A 118 -3.19 -4.83 2.74
C PHE A 118 -3.49 -6.27 3.16
N ARG A 119 -4.52 -6.43 3.97
CA ARG A 119 -4.96 -7.72 4.52
C ARG A 119 -6.44 -7.95 4.25
N ASP A 120 -6.93 -9.12 4.69
CA ASP A 120 -8.34 -9.50 4.63
C ASP A 120 -8.93 -9.29 3.23
N ALA A 121 -8.23 -9.83 2.20
CA ALA A 121 -8.70 -9.76 0.84
C ALA A 121 -9.99 -10.57 0.67
N ARG A 122 -11.09 -9.88 0.33
CA ARG A 122 -12.40 -10.48 0.05
C ARG A 122 -12.66 -10.38 -1.43
N VAL A 123 -12.80 -11.52 -2.06
CA VAL A 123 -13.11 -11.65 -3.50
C VAL A 123 -14.49 -12.23 -3.62
N ASP A 124 -15.41 -11.49 -4.21
CA ASP A 124 -16.71 -12.01 -4.57
C ASP A 124 -16.59 -13.00 -5.73
N ARG A 125 -17.60 -13.85 -5.89
CA ARG A 125 -17.65 -14.77 -7.03
C ARG A 125 -17.64 -13.99 -8.34
N VAL A 126 -16.58 -14.17 -9.12
CA VAL A 126 -16.35 -13.38 -10.33
C VAL A 126 -17.19 -13.87 -11.50
N SER A 127 -17.42 -15.19 -11.58
CA SER A 127 -18.07 -15.85 -12.73
C SER A 127 -18.72 -17.16 -12.33
N ASP A 128 -19.66 -17.64 -13.16
CA ASP A 128 -20.20 -19.00 -13.06
C ASP A 128 -19.24 -20.07 -13.61
N HIS A 129 -18.13 -19.65 -14.24
CA HIS A 129 -17.10 -20.54 -14.77
C HIS A 129 -16.03 -20.82 -13.74
N GLU A 130 -15.93 -22.06 -13.27
CA GLU A 130 -14.97 -22.49 -12.23
C GLU A 130 -13.52 -22.27 -12.66
N GLU A 131 -13.16 -22.55 -13.92
CA GLU A 131 -11.81 -22.34 -14.45
C GLU A 131 -11.37 -20.87 -14.32
N LEU A 132 -12.28 -19.93 -14.57
CA LEU A 132 -11.98 -18.50 -14.44
C LEU A 132 -11.82 -18.09 -12.96
N ASN A 133 -12.70 -18.57 -12.08
CA ASN A 133 -12.58 -18.32 -10.65
C ASN A 133 -11.30 -18.92 -10.08
N PHE A 134 -10.87 -20.10 -10.54
CA PHE A 134 -9.64 -20.74 -10.09
C PHE A 134 -8.38 -19.87 -10.31
N VAL A 135 -8.32 -19.14 -11.42
CA VAL A 135 -7.17 -18.25 -11.71
C VAL A 135 -7.36 -16.83 -11.18
N LEU A 136 -8.58 -16.30 -11.14
CA LEU A 136 -8.86 -14.94 -10.70
C LEU A 136 -8.78 -14.79 -9.18
N THR A 137 -9.26 -15.74 -8.40
CA THR A 137 -9.27 -15.65 -6.94
C THR A 137 -7.86 -15.48 -6.37
N PRO A 138 -6.84 -16.31 -6.70
CA PRO A 138 -5.49 -16.09 -6.19
C PRO A 138 -4.83 -14.82 -6.75
N PHE A 139 -5.15 -14.41 -7.97
CA PHE A 139 -4.68 -13.13 -8.51
C PHE A 139 -5.19 -11.96 -7.67
N LEU A 140 -6.49 -11.87 -7.46
CA LEU A 140 -7.13 -10.79 -6.72
C LEU A 140 -6.76 -10.80 -5.23
N SER A 141 -6.69 -11.98 -4.61
CA SER A 141 -6.46 -12.09 -3.16
C SER A 141 -5.00 -12.07 -2.73
N LYS A 142 -4.06 -12.33 -3.64
CA LYS A 142 -2.62 -12.40 -3.32
C LYS A 142 -1.77 -11.43 -4.15
N GLN A 143 -1.92 -11.46 -5.49
CA GLN A 143 -1.06 -10.65 -6.37
C GLN A 143 -1.39 -9.16 -6.27
N VAL A 144 -2.66 -8.79 -6.30
CA VAL A 144 -3.10 -7.39 -6.20
C VAL A 144 -2.65 -6.76 -4.87
N PRO A 145 -2.95 -7.33 -3.68
CA PRO A 145 -2.48 -6.76 -2.42
C PRO A 145 -0.96 -6.66 -2.33
N SER A 146 -0.24 -7.68 -2.82
CA SER A 146 1.22 -7.68 -2.82
C SER A 146 1.82 -6.57 -3.69
N ALA A 147 1.24 -6.32 -4.86
CA ALA A 147 1.69 -5.26 -5.77
C ALA A 147 1.34 -3.84 -5.29
N MET A 148 0.44 -3.71 -4.33
CA MET A 148 0.06 -2.44 -3.74
C MET A 148 0.88 -2.09 -2.50
N LYS A 149 1.72 -3.00 -1.98
CA LYS A 149 2.57 -2.72 -0.81
C LYS A 149 3.52 -1.57 -1.09
N VAL A 150 3.66 -0.67 -0.11
CA VAL A 150 4.49 0.52 -0.20
C VAL A 150 5.33 0.64 1.06
N ASN A 151 6.64 0.79 0.92
CA ASN A 151 7.50 1.16 2.04
C ASN A 151 7.36 2.65 2.30
N ALA A 152 6.72 3.02 3.42
CA ALA A 152 6.49 4.42 3.79
C ALA A 152 7.80 5.14 4.11
N ALA A 153 8.75 4.49 4.77
CA ALA A 153 10.04 5.08 5.09
C ALA A 153 10.83 5.43 3.83
N ASP A 154 10.78 4.59 2.79
CA ASP A 154 11.44 4.89 1.51
C ASP A 154 10.79 6.07 0.78
N LEU A 155 9.47 6.21 0.86
CA LEU A 155 8.78 7.40 0.34
C LEU A 155 9.25 8.68 1.05
N PHE A 156 9.33 8.64 2.39
CA PHE A 156 9.83 9.76 3.18
C PHE A 156 11.30 10.07 2.88
N ARG A 157 12.17 9.07 2.83
CA ARG A 157 13.59 9.25 2.49
C ARG A 157 13.76 9.94 1.14
N LYS A 158 13.04 9.50 0.12
CA LYS A 158 13.06 10.13 -1.21
C LYS A 158 12.55 11.57 -1.20
N ALA A 159 11.50 11.86 -0.42
CA ALA A 159 10.99 13.23 -0.28
C ALA A 159 12.01 14.15 0.42
N LEU A 160 12.71 13.64 1.44
CA LEU A 160 13.74 14.38 2.17
C LEU A 160 15.00 14.63 1.32
N GLU A 161 15.40 13.70 0.44
CA GLU A 161 16.51 13.90 -0.50
C GLU A 161 16.29 15.12 -1.40
N GLY A 162 15.05 15.30 -1.88
CA GLY A 162 14.67 16.50 -2.66
C GLY A 162 14.78 17.81 -1.86
N SER A 163 14.51 17.77 -0.55
CA SER A 163 14.60 18.92 0.35
C SER A 163 16.04 19.38 0.60
N THR A 164 16.99 18.46 0.65
CA THR A 164 18.42 18.76 0.88
C THR A 164 18.99 19.68 -0.19
N ALA A 165 18.59 19.48 -1.44
CA ALA A 165 19.06 20.29 -2.56
C ALA A 165 18.66 21.78 -2.47
N SER A 166 17.58 22.09 -1.77
CA SER A 166 17.04 23.44 -1.63
C SER A 166 17.46 24.16 -0.35
N SER A 167 17.68 23.41 0.74
CA SER A 167 17.95 23.98 2.07
C SER A 167 19.43 24.00 2.48
N GLY A 168 20.27 23.19 1.83
CA GLY A 168 21.67 22.98 2.21
C GLY A 168 21.86 22.10 3.47
N TYR A 169 20.78 21.67 4.13
CA TYR A 169 20.84 20.78 5.27
C TYR A 169 20.53 19.36 4.84
N LYS A 170 21.34 18.39 5.28
CA LYS A 170 21.06 16.98 5.08
C LYS A 170 20.11 16.46 6.16
N VAL A 171 18.85 16.25 5.78
CA VAL A 171 17.85 15.64 6.67
C VAL A 171 17.80 14.14 6.37
N THR A 172 17.88 13.33 7.43
CA THR A 172 17.86 11.87 7.31
C THR A 172 16.77 11.29 8.21
N LEU A 173 15.92 10.41 7.65
CA LEU A 173 14.98 9.61 8.43
C LEU A 173 15.72 8.34 8.90
N GLU A 174 15.93 8.23 10.21
CA GLU A 174 16.61 7.08 10.80
C GLU A 174 15.66 5.91 11.04
N ARG A 175 14.44 6.20 11.49
CA ARG A 175 13.40 5.20 11.76
C ARG A 175 12.02 5.79 11.51
N LEU A 176 11.10 4.94 11.04
CA LEU A 176 9.68 5.21 10.94
C LEU A 176 8.91 4.07 11.61
N LYS A 177 7.86 4.39 12.35
CA LYS A 177 6.96 3.40 12.94
C LYS A 177 5.52 3.81 12.66
N ILE A 178 4.81 3.01 11.90
CA ILE A 178 3.39 3.22 11.60
C ILE A 178 2.57 2.85 12.85
N HIS A 179 1.68 3.74 13.27
CA HIS A 179 0.74 3.56 14.37
C HIS A 179 -0.65 3.20 13.89
N SER A 180 -1.13 3.93 12.90
CA SER A 180 -2.46 3.70 12.35
C SER A 180 -2.51 3.97 10.86
N ILE A 181 -3.43 3.31 10.19
CA ILE A 181 -3.76 3.56 8.79
C ILE A 181 -5.28 3.63 8.70
N GLN A 182 -5.79 4.75 8.18
CA GLN A 182 -7.22 5.00 8.06
C GLN A 182 -7.55 5.53 6.67
N ILE A 183 -8.78 5.34 6.24
CA ILE A 183 -9.30 5.93 5.01
C ILE A 183 -10.09 7.17 5.39
N GLU A 184 -9.65 8.33 4.90
CA GLU A 184 -10.31 9.61 5.11
C GLU A 184 -10.61 10.26 3.77
N GLY A 185 -11.90 10.36 3.45
CA GLY A 185 -12.34 10.89 2.17
C GLY A 185 -11.78 10.10 0.99
N ASP A 186 -10.94 10.74 0.17
CA ASP A 186 -10.31 10.14 -1.03
C ASP A 186 -8.82 9.87 -0.83
N ALA A 187 -8.39 9.63 0.42
CA ALA A 187 -7.00 9.37 0.77
C ALA A 187 -6.85 8.25 1.82
N LEU A 188 -5.74 7.55 1.74
CA LEU A 188 -5.22 6.70 2.80
C LEU A 188 -4.34 7.57 3.70
N VAL A 189 -4.73 7.73 4.96
CA VAL A 189 -4.01 8.51 5.96
C VAL A 189 -3.22 7.54 6.82
N VAL A 190 -1.92 7.75 6.87
CA VAL A 190 -0.97 6.96 7.65
C VAL A 190 -0.40 7.86 8.74
N ASP A 191 -0.65 7.48 9.98
CA ASP A 191 -0.07 8.13 11.16
C ASP A 191 1.15 7.32 11.62
N ALA A 192 2.28 8.02 11.76
CA ALA A 192 3.55 7.37 12.07
C ALA A 192 4.44 8.27 12.96
N ASP A 193 5.28 7.64 13.77
CA ASP A 193 6.40 8.30 14.43
C ASP A 193 7.65 8.19 13.57
N GLY A 194 8.39 9.29 13.47
CA GLY A 194 9.65 9.35 12.72
C GLY A 194 10.78 9.97 13.54
N ASP A 195 11.95 9.33 13.52
CA ASP A 195 13.19 9.89 14.07
C ASP A 195 13.95 10.57 12.94
N LEU A 196 14.08 11.89 13.01
CA LEU A 196 14.80 12.70 12.02
C LEU A 196 16.10 13.22 12.60
N SER A 197 17.18 13.16 11.82
CA SER A 197 18.43 13.83 12.13
C SER A 197 18.78 14.86 11.05
N VAL A 198 19.39 15.98 11.46
CA VAL A 198 19.83 17.06 10.59
C VAL A 198 21.35 17.21 10.74
N LYS A 199 22.07 17.19 9.62
CA LYS A 199 23.55 17.37 9.57
C LYS A 199 23.92 18.45 8.59
#